data_b928f11d7f2f491b55999144559dd0d7
#
_entry.id   b928f11d7f2f491b55999144559dd0d7
#
_cell.length_a   1.000
_cell.length_b   1.000
_cell.length_c   1.000
_cell.angle_alpha   90.00
_cell.angle_beta   90.00
_cell.angle_gamma   90.00
#
_symmetry.space_group_name_H-M   'P 1'
#
loop_
_entity.id
_entity.type
_entity.pdbx_description
1 polymer ?
#
loop_
_entity_poly.entity_id
_entity_poly.type
_entity_poly.pdbx_seq_one_letter_code
_entity_poly.pdbx_strand_id
1 'polypeptide(L)'
;SDPIVRSFSVMERNHIRVKTPELFANGNSFEIHLENLSDSMWCFPLPKGKVISAYGARGGHSGSDIKTCANDTIRCVFDGVVRMAKHYGGYGKVIVVRHDNGIETIYSHNSKNMVAAGDTVKAGQPIALTGRTGRATTEHLHFEIRINGQHLNPGLLFDMKTGNLLKRTLVCTKTGNHVKLVPKK
;
A
#
# COMPACT_ATOMS: atom_id res chain seq x y z
N SER A 1 22.01 4.88 -13.77
CA SER A 1 20.77 4.51 -13.13
C SER A 1 20.69 5.03 -11.70
N ASP A 2 19.49 5.31 -11.23
CA ASP A 2 19.24 5.79 -9.89
C ASP A 2 19.74 4.77 -8.85
N PRO A 3 20.51 5.18 -7.82
CA PRO A 3 21.00 4.27 -6.77
C PRO A 3 19.86 3.49 -6.07
N ILE A 4 18.69 4.10 -5.90
CA ILE A 4 17.53 3.47 -5.26
C ILE A 4 17.00 2.33 -6.13
N VAL A 5 16.88 2.52 -7.44
CA VAL A 5 16.46 1.46 -8.36
C VAL A 5 17.42 0.29 -8.30
N ARG A 6 18.72 0.59 -8.26
CA ARG A 6 19.75 -0.47 -8.16
C ARG A 6 19.70 -1.23 -6.85
N SER A 7 19.16 -0.63 -5.78
CA SER A 7 19.05 -1.28 -4.48
C SER A 7 17.90 -2.30 -4.43
N PHE A 8 16.89 -2.20 -5.31
CA PHE A 8 15.83 -3.18 -5.39
C PHE A 8 16.27 -4.40 -6.21
N SER A 9 16.02 -5.59 -5.69
CA SER A 9 16.26 -6.83 -6.41
C SER A 9 15.29 -7.01 -7.57
N VAL A 10 15.61 -7.95 -8.47
CA VAL A 10 14.69 -8.33 -9.56
C VAL A 10 13.36 -8.81 -9.00
N MET A 11 13.38 -9.60 -7.90
CA MET A 11 12.16 -10.06 -7.25
C MET A 11 11.33 -8.91 -6.70
N GLU A 12 11.97 -7.94 -6.06
CA GLU A 12 11.27 -6.78 -5.49
C GLU A 12 10.60 -5.92 -6.56
N ARG A 13 11.19 -5.82 -7.74
CA ARG A 13 10.63 -5.03 -8.85
C ARG A 13 9.55 -5.75 -9.64
N ASN A 14 9.42 -7.07 -9.49
CA ASN A 14 8.57 -7.89 -10.35
C ASN A 14 7.52 -8.73 -9.62
N HIS A 15 7.53 -8.75 -8.29
CA HIS A 15 6.58 -9.54 -7.51
C HIS A 15 6.06 -8.74 -6.32
N ILE A 16 4.78 -8.96 -6.00
CA ILE A 16 4.12 -8.28 -4.87
C ILE A 16 4.52 -8.93 -3.54
N ARG A 17 4.47 -10.26 -3.47
CA ARG A 17 4.77 -10.99 -2.23
C ARG A 17 6.28 -11.19 -2.10
N VAL A 18 6.97 -10.20 -1.58
CA VAL A 18 8.41 -10.29 -1.27
C VAL A 18 8.67 -9.72 0.11
N LYS A 19 9.68 -10.29 0.79
CA LYS A 19 10.14 -9.77 2.08
C LYS A 19 10.89 -8.47 1.88
N THR A 20 10.80 -7.59 2.88
CA THR A 20 11.60 -6.35 2.90
C THR A 20 12.95 -6.67 3.54
N PRO A 21 14.07 -6.48 2.81
CA PRO A 21 15.40 -6.71 3.37
C PRO A 21 15.63 -5.85 4.62
N GLU A 22 16.30 -6.42 5.61
CA GLU A 22 16.73 -5.75 6.85
C GLU A 22 15.62 -5.27 7.77
N LEU A 23 14.35 -5.50 7.43
CA LEU A 23 13.21 -4.99 8.23
C LEU A 23 13.25 -5.46 9.69
N PHE A 24 13.65 -6.70 9.92
CA PHE A 24 13.75 -7.29 11.25
C PHE A 24 15.20 -7.58 11.66
N ALA A 25 16.16 -6.81 11.13
CA ALA A 25 17.59 -7.02 11.42
C ALA A 25 17.93 -6.78 12.90
N ASN A 26 17.21 -5.88 13.58
CA ASN A 26 17.48 -5.48 14.97
C ASN A 26 16.54 -6.12 15.98
N GLY A 27 15.76 -7.12 15.58
CA GLY A 27 14.81 -7.80 16.46
C GLY A 27 13.53 -8.18 15.75
N ASN A 28 12.63 -8.84 16.49
CA ASN A 28 11.39 -9.37 15.94
C ASN A 28 10.19 -8.41 16.08
N SER A 29 10.43 -7.17 16.48
CA SER A 29 9.34 -6.19 16.72
C SER A 29 9.81 -4.79 16.43
N PHE A 30 8.89 -3.95 15.94
CA PHE A 30 9.07 -2.51 15.82
C PHE A 30 7.73 -1.78 15.94
N GLU A 31 7.80 -0.48 16.19
CA GLU A 31 6.60 0.34 16.32
C GLU A 31 6.42 1.26 15.12
N ILE A 32 5.15 1.53 14.79
CA ILE A 32 4.77 2.51 13.76
C ILE A 32 3.96 3.60 14.46
N HIS A 33 4.48 4.82 14.44
CA HIS A 33 3.92 5.96 15.17
C HIS A 33 3.05 6.84 14.27
N LEU A 34 1.80 6.39 14.00
CA LEU A 34 0.87 7.14 13.17
C LEU A 34 0.45 8.47 13.84
N GLU A 35 0.49 8.52 15.17
CA GLU A 35 0.16 9.74 15.94
C GLU A 35 1.12 10.90 15.69
N ASN A 36 2.34 10.60 15.21
CA ASN A 36 3.35 11.62 14.93
C ASN A 36 3.24 12.22 13.52
N LEU A 37 2.34 11.69 12.69
CA LEU A 37 2.19 12.16 11.31
C LEU A 37 1.31 13.43 11.27
N SER A 38 1.86 14.51 10.73
CA SER A 38 1.08 15.70 10.41
C SER A 38 0.22 15.45 9.17
N ASP A 39 -0.75 16.31 8.90
CA ASP A 39 -1.69 16.15 7.79
C ASP A 39 -1.03 16.16 6.42
N SER A 40 0.20 16.70 6.29
CA SER A 40 0.97 16.66 5.05
C SER A 40 1.74 15.35 4.84
N MET A 41 1.79 14.48 5.84
CA MET A 41 2.60 13.25 5.83
C MET A 41 1.79 11.99 5.54
N TRP A 42 0.51 12.12 5.33
CA TRP A 42 -0.37 11.01 4.97
C TRP A 42 -1.50 11.48 4.05
N CYS A 43 -2.07 10.53 3.32
CA CYS A 43 -3.24 10.77 2.47
C CYS A 43 -4.02 9.47 2.29
N PHE A 44 -5.35 9.53 2.40
CA PHE A 44 -6.18 8.41 1.99
C PHE A 44 -6.03 8.24 0.47
N PRO A 45 -5.85 7.02 -0.06
CA PRO A 45 -5.44 6.84 -1.46
C PRO A 45 -6.46 7.35 -2.48
N LEU A 46 -7.74 7.36 -2.11
CA LEU A 46 -8.82 7.79 -3.00
C LEU A 46 -9.81 8.63 -2.20
N PRO A 47 -9.47 9.90 -1.92
CA PRO A 47 -10.38 10.79 -1.19
C PRO A 47 -11.77 10.81 -1.85
N LYS A 48 -12.83 10.73 -1.04
CA LYS A 48 -14.23 10.64 -1.48
C LYS A 48 -14.64 9.29 -2.08
N GLY A 49 -13.73 8.33 -2.19
CA GLY A 49 -14.08 6.97 -2.61
C GLY A 49 -14.85 6.22 -1.52
N LYS A 50 -15.75 5.33 -1.92
CA LYS A 50 -16.56 4.53 -0.99
C LYS A 50 -16.11 3.08 -1.02
N VAL A 51 -15.85 2.50 0.16
CA VAL A 51 -15.52 1.08 0.27
C VAL A 51 -16.71 0.23 -0.12
N ILE A 52 -16.51 -0.67 -1.08
CA ILE A 52 -17.53 -1.61 -1.55
C ILE A 52 -17.21 -3.06 -1.20
N SER A 53 -15.96 -3.36 -0.85
CA SER A 53 -15.54 -4.68 -0.39
C SER A 53 -14.40 -4.51 0.61
N ALA A 54 -14.63 -4.97 1.84
CA ALA A 54 -13.67 -4.82 2.92
C ALA A 54 -12.57 -5.90 2.88
N TYR A 55 -11.47 -5.62 3.55
CA TYR A 55 -10.42 -6.59 3.80
C TYR A 55 -10.99 -7.85 4.49
N GLY A 56 -10.57 -9.02 4.03
CA GLY A 56 -11.01 -10.30 4.58
C GLY A 56 -12.38 -10.77 4.09
N ALA A 57 -13.10 -9.95 3.32
CA ALA A 57 -14.39 -10.33 2.77
C ALA A 57 -14.26 -11.52 1.81
N ARG A 58 -15.37 -12.24 1.60
CA ARG A 58 -15.45 -13.35 0.64
C ARG A 58 -14.35 -14.41 0.80
N GLY A 59 -14.00 -14.71 2.05
CA GLY A 59 -13.08 -15.81 2.35
C GLY A 59 -11.60 -15.50 2.21
N GLY A 60 -11.20 -14.22 2.20
CA GLY A 60 -9.78 -13.89 2.21
C GLY A 60 -9.37 -12.75 1.27
N HIS A 61 -10.23 -11.75 1.11
CA HIS A 61 -9.90 -10.56 0.32
C HIS A 61 -8.65 -9.86 0.89
N SER A 62 -7.61 -9.74 0.06
CA SER A 62 -6.28 -9.28 0.47
C SER A 62 -6.16 -7.77 0.68
N GLY A 63 -7.17 -7.01 0.33
CA GLY A 63 -7.19 -5.57 0.46
C GLY A 63 -8.61 -5.05 0.62
N SER A 64 -8.77 -3.76 0.39
CA SER A 64 -10.08 -3.10 0.37
C SER A 64 -10.35 -2.54 -1.02
N ASP A 65 -11.54 -2.75 -1.52
CA ASP A 65 -11.99 -2.19 -2.80
C ASP A 65 -12.75 -0.91 -2.57
N ILE A 66 -12.34 0.15 -3.24
CA ILE A 66 -12.88 1.49 -3.10
C ILE A 66 -13.48 1.90 -4.44
N LYS A 67 -14.82 2.08 -4.46
CA LYS A 67 -15.52 2.43 -5.69
C LYS A 67 -15.32 3.90 -6.04
N THR A 68 -15.20 4.13 -7.33
CA THR A 68 -15.01 5.46 -7.89
C THR A 68 -15.46 5.48 -9.35
N CYS A 69 -15.23 6.58 -10.05
CA CYS A 69 -15.38 6.68 -11.49
C CYS A 69 -14.07 6.30 -12.19
N ALA A 70 -14.14 6.05 -13.49
CA ALA A 70 -12.94 5.82 -14.29
C ALA A 70 -12.03 7.05 -14.28
N ASN A 71 -10.73 6.82 -14.26
CA ASN A 71 -9.69 7.86 -14.35
C ASN A 71 -9.72 8.90 -13.22
N ASP A 72 -10.21 8.53 -12.05
CA ASP A 72 -10.02 9.33 -10.85
C ASP A 72 -8.58 9.24 -10.37
N THR A 73 -8.09 10.30 -9.73
CA THR A 73 -6.73 10.36 -9.24
C THR A 73 -6.53 9.48 -8.01
N ILE A 74 -5.55 8.57 -8.09
CA ILE A 74 -5.08 7.79 -6.95
C ILE A 74 -3.86 8.51 -6.37
N ARG A 75 -3.86 8.70 -5.02
CA ARG A 75 -2.81 9.43 -4.32
C ARG A 75 -2.01 8.51 -3.41
N CYS A 76 -0.70 8.79 -3.33
CA CYS A 76 0.21 8.04 -2.46
C CYS A 76 -0.14 8.26 -0.98
N VAL A 77 -0.10 7.19 -0.19
CA VAL A 77 -0.51 7.24 1.23
C VAL A 77 0.53 7.92 2.11
N PHE A 78 1.79 7.58 1.97
CA PHE A 78 2.92 8.14 2.72
C PHE A 78 4.06 8.47 1.78
N ASP A 79 5.03 9.26 2.25
CA ASP A 79 6.30 9.43 1.54
C ASP A 79 6.96 8.07 1.34
N GLY A 80 7.59 7.84 0.20
CA GLY A 80 8.25 6.58 -0.07
C GLY A 80 8.94 6.51 -1.42
N VAL A 81 9.27 5.29 -1.82
CA VAL A 81 9.91 4.99 -3.09
C VAL A 81 9.11 3.91 -3.81
N VAL A 82 8.83 4.13 -5.08
CA VAL A 82 8.12 3.15 -5.90
C VAL A 82 9.04 1.94 -6.13
N ARG A 83 8.60 0.77 -5.69
CA ARG A 83 9.33 -0.49 -5.83
C ARG A 83 8.94 -1.22 -7.12
N MET A 84 7.68 -1.12 -7.51
CA MET A 84 7.11 -1.82 -8.65
C MET A 84 6.03 -0.96 -9.29
N ALA A 85 6.05 -0.88 -10.62
CA ALA A 85 5.03 -0.17 -11.39
C ALA A 85 4.93 -0.84 -12.76
N LYS A 86 3.95 -1.75 -12.92
CA LYS A 86 3.83 -2.58 -14.13
C LYS A 86 2.48 -3.29 -14.19
N HIS A 87 2.21 -4.01 -15.26
CA HIS A 87 1.10 -4.95 -15.33
C HIS A 87 1.49 -6.24 -14.60
N TYR A 88 0.64 -6.73 -13.70
CA TYR A 88 0.92 -7.93 -12.90
C TYR A 88 -0.33 -8.79 -12.74
N GLY A 89 -0.52 -9.76 -13.62
CA GLY A 89 -1.58 -10.76 -13.55
C GLY A 89 -2.97 -10.16 -13.29
N GLY A 90 -3.68 -10.73 -12.33
CA GLY A 90 -5.03 -10.30 -11.95
C GLY A 90 -5.11 -8.91 -11.34
N TYR A 91 -4.00 -8.36 -10.84
CA TYR A 91 -3.93 -6.98 -10.35
C TYR A 91 -4.08 -5.94 -11.47
N GLY A 92 -3.80 -6.32 -12.72
CA GLY A 92 -3.74 -5.37 -13.83
C GLY A 92 -2.56 -4.42 -13.66
N LYS A 93 -2.70 -3.16 -14.04
CA LYS A 93 -1.68 -2.15 -13.79
C LYS A 93 -1.64 -1.85 -12.31
N VAL A 94 -0.47 -2.04 -11.70
CA VAL A 94 -0.26 -1.96 -10.26
C VAL A 94 0.96 -1.12 -9.91
N ILE A 95 0.87 -0.43 -8.77
CA ILE A 95 1.98 0.28 -8.16
C ILE A 95 2.16 -0.24 -6.74
N VAL A 96 3.42 -0.52 -6.37
CA VAL A 96 3.82 -0.82 -4.99
C VAL A 96 4.79 0.25 -4.53
N VAL A 97 4.46 0.91 -3.43
CA VAL A 97 5.31 1.93 -2.79
C VAL A 97 5.82 1.38 -1.47
N ARG A 98 7.13 1.47 -1.26
CA ARG A 98 7.78 1.12 0.01
C ARG A 98 7.98 2.37 0.84
N HIS A 99 7.55 2.32 2.10
CA HIS A 99 7.65 3.43 3.05
C HIS A 99 8.68 3.14 4.14
N ASP A 100 9.22 4.20 4.74
CA ASP A 100 10.24 4.07 5.81
C ASP A 100 9.72 3.43 7.08
N ASN A 101 8.39 3.44 7.29
CA ASN A 101 7.78 2.85 8.48
C ASN A 101 7.62 1.32 8.40
N GLY A 102 8.12 0.68 7.37
CA GLY A 102 8.01 -0.77 7.18
C GLY A 102 6.78 -1.23 6.40
N ILE A 103 5.85 -0.34 6.13
CA ILE A 103 4.63 -0.63 5.35
C ILE A 103 4.92 -0.48 3.87
N GLU A 104 4.35 -1.36 3.05
CA GLU A 104 4.18 -1.15 1.61
C GLU A 104 2.71 -0.94 1.31
N THR A 105 2.41 -0.02 0.40
CA THR A 105 1.06 0.25 -0.09
C THR A 105 0.95 -0.15 -1.55
N ILE A 106 -0.18 -0.77 -1.91
CA ILE A 106 -0.41 -1.36 -3.23
C ILE A 106 -1.69 -0.78 -3.81
N TYR A 107 -1.60 -0.30 -5.05
CA TYR A 107 -2.67 0.37 -5.78
C TYR A 107 -2.86 -0.35 -7.10
N SER A 108 -4.00 -1.02 -7.31
CA SER A 108 -4.18 -1.87 -8.49
C SER A 108 -5.47 -1.61 -9.25
N HIS A 109 -5.59 -2.27 -10.41
CA HIS A 109 -6.60 -2.09 -11.43
C HIS A 109 -6.54 -0.71 -12.09
N ASN A 110 -5.37 -0.09 -12.06
CA ASN A 110 -5.17 1.26 -12.61
C ASN A 110 -5.38 1.27 -14.12
N SER A 111 -5.99 2.34 -14.62
CA SER A 111 -6.01 2.61 -16.06
C SER A 111 -4.66 3.14 -16.54
N LYS A 112 -3.96 3.86 -15.66
CA LYS A 112 -2.64 4.44 -15.95
C LYS A 112 -1.81 4.50 -14.69
N ASN A 113 -0.56 4.05 -14.77
CA ASN A 113 0.48 4.31 -13.77
C ASN A 113 1.23 5.56 -14.20
N MET A 114 1.37 6.52 -13.29
CA MET A 114 1.99 7.84 -13.57
C MET A 114 3.41 7.93 -13.02
N VAL A 115 3.89 6.90 -12.34
CA VAL A 115 5.23 6.80 -11.75
C VAL A 115 5.87 5.49 -12.14
N ALA A 116 7.20 5.43 -12.01
CA ALA A 116 8.01 4.25 -12.36
C ALA A 116 8.80 3.77 -11.14
N ALA A 117 9.23 2.51 -11.19
CA ALA A 117 10.10 1.94 -10.17
C ALA A 117 11.35 2.82 -9.98
N GLY A 118 11.68 3.14 -8.75
CA GLY A 118 12.78 4.02 -8.37
C GLY A 118 12.36 5.46 -8.11
N ASP A 119 11.16 5.87 -8.51
CA ASP A 119 10.70 7.23 -8.24
C ASP A 119 10.48 7.43 -6.74
N THR A 120 10.96 8.56 -6.23
CA THR A 120 10.60 9.05 -4.90
C THR A 120 9.24 9.74 -4.99
N VAL A 121 8.34 9.40 -4.09
CA VAL A 121 6.98 9.95 -4.07
C VAL A 121 6.65 10.50 -2.68
N LYS A 122 5.75 11.48 -2.67
CA LYS A 122 5.29 12.14 -1.43
C LYS A 122 3.86 11.75 -1.11
N ALA A 123 3.52 11.79 0.18
CA ALA A 123 2.13 11.65 0.61
C ALA A 123 1.23 12.64 -0.13
N GLY A 124 0.11 12.17 -0.65
CA GLY A 124 -0.83 12.99 -1.41
C GLY A 124 -0.48 13.19 -2.88
N GLN A 125 0.71 12.78 -3.32
CA GLN A 125 1.10 12.91 -4.72
C GLN A 125 0.24 12.01 -5.60
N PRO A 126 -0.29 12.53 -6.74
CA PRO A 126 -0.94 11.69 -7.74
C PRO A 126 0.06 10.67 -8.31
N ILE A 127 -0.30 9.39 -8.27
CA ILE A 127 0.57 8.30 -8.75
C ILE A 127 -0.08 7.43 -9.83
N ALA A 128 -1.40 7.44 -9.92
CA ALA A 128 -2.13 6.61 -10.88
C ALA A 128 -3.53 7.15 -11.11
N LEU A 129 -4.20 6.60 -12.11
CA LEU A 129 -5.61 6.83 -12.39
C LEU A 129 -6.37 5.51 -12.22
N THR A 130 -7.59 5.62 -11.68
CA THR A 130 -8.47 4.45 -11.49
C THR A 130 -8.92 3.87 -12.82
N GLY A 131 -9.19 2.57 -12.83
CA GLY A 131 -9.68 1.86 -13.98
C GLY A 131 -10.24 0.50 -13.59
N ARG A 132 -10.17 -0.43 -14.52
CA ARG A 132 -10.60 -1.82 -14.31
C ARG A 132 -9.71 -2.83 -15.04
N THR A 133 -8.42 -2.56 -15.10
CA THR A 133 -7.44 -3.49 -15.67
C THR A 133 -7.32 -4.74 -14.79
N GLY A 134 -6.80 -5.81 -15.36
CA GLY A 134 -6.72 -7.09 -14.67
C GLY A 134 -8.08 -7.76 -14.52
N ARG A 135 -8.36 -8.31 -13.33
CA ARG A 135 -9.62 -9.04 -13.06
C ARG A 135 -10.79 -8.16 -12.65
N ALA A 136 -10.63 -6.84 -12.62
CA ALA A 136 -11.69 -5.95 -12.21
C ALA A 136 -12.85 -5.96 -13.21
N THR A 137 -14.08 -6.00 -12.71
CA THR A 137 -15.31 -5.93 -13.52
C THR A 137 -15.95 -4.55 -13.49
N THR A 138 -15.55 -3.72 -12.54
CA THR A 138 -16.01 -2.32 -12.40
C THR A 138 -14.82 -1.44 -12.08
N GLU A 139 -14.97 -0.12 -12.31
CA GLU A 139 -13.97 0.86 -11.90
C GLU A 139 -13.90 0.92 -10.38
N HIS A 140 -12.77 0.52 -9.82
CA HIS A 140 -12.48 0.63 -8.39
C HIS A 140 -10.98 0.58 -8.16
N LEU A 141 -10.56 1.10 -7.02
CA LEU A 141 -9.21 0.90 -6.52
C LEU A 141 -9.19 -0.31 -5.61
N HIS A 142 -8.38 -1.31 -5.93
CA HIS A 142 -8.01 -2.35 -4.97
C HIS A 142 -6.77 -1.89 -4.24
N PHE A 143 -6.92 -1.62 -2.94
CA PHE A 143 -5.88 -1.05 -2.09
C PHE A 143 -5.44 -2.07 -1.05
N GLU A 144 -4.13 -2.35 -1.00
CA GLU A 144 -3.53 -3.23 0.01
C GLU A 144 -2.49 -2.51 0.82
N ILE A 145 -2.32 -2.95 2.06
CA ILE A 145 -1.12 -2.68 2.83
C ILE A 145 -0.43 -4.02 3.13
N ARG A 146 0.89 -4.01 3.08
CA ARG A 146 1.71 -5.19 3.38
C ARG A 146 2.88 -4.83 4.26
N ILE A 147 3.30 -5.78 5.09
CA ILE A 147 4.56 -5.74 5.82
C ILE A 147 5.26 -7.07 5.56
N ASN A 148 6.50 -7.00 5.12
CA ASN A 148 7.32 -8.17 4.82
C ASN A 148 6.64 -9.16 3.86
N GLY A 149 5.90 -8.63 2.90
CA GLY A 149 5.18 -9.40 1.88
C GLY A 149 3.80 -9.90 2.30
N GLN A 150 3.42 -9.78 3.57
CA GLN A 150 2.14 -10.25 4.09
C GLN A 150 1.10 -9.13 4.05
N HIS A 151 -0.06 -9.42 3.45
CA HIS A 151 -1.17 -8.44 3.44
C HIS A 151 -1.80 -8.31 4.83
N LEU A 152 -2.23 -7.10 5.14
CA LEU A 152 -2.83 -6.72 6.42
C LEU A 152 -4.05 -5.85 6.17
N ASN A 153 -4.90 -5.70 7.18
CA ASN A 153 -6.12 -4.90 7.07
C ASN A 153 -5.79 -3.39 6.98
N PRO A 154 -6.14 -2.70 5.88
CA PRO A 154 -5.98 -1.26 5.78
C PRO A 154 -6.72 -0.48 6.87
N GLY A 155 -7.76 -1.05 7.47
CA GLY A 155 -8.46 -0.48 8.61
C GLY A 155 -7.62 -0.35 9.88
N LEU A 156 -6.40 -0.91 9.90
CA LEU A 156 -5.43 -0.63 10.96
C LEU A 156 -4.85 0.77 10.85
N LEU A 157 -4.80 1.33 9.64
CA LEU A 157 -4.26 2.67 9.38
C LEU A 157 -5.36 3.73 9.32
N PHE A 158 -6.50 3.41 8.71
CA PHE A 158 -7.54 4.37 8.38
C PHE A 158 -8.89 3.93 8.92
N ASP A 159 -9.70 4.92 9.33
CA ASP A 159 -11.14 4.76 9.35
C ASP A 159 -11.60 4.71 7.88
N MET A 160 -12.03 3.54 7.42
CA MET A 160 -12.34 3.31 6.00
C MET A 160 -13.63 3.99 5.55
N LYS A 161 -14.46 4.48 6.49
CA LYS A 161 -15.66 5.27 6.15
C LYS A 161 -15.36 6.73 5.92
N THR A 162 -14.50 7.30 6.75
CA THR A 162 -14.17 8.74 6.71
C THR A 162 -12.90 9.02 5.92
N GLY A 163 -12.01 8.04 5.76
CA GLY A 163 -10.69 8.23 5.17
C GLY A 163 -9.70 8.89 6.12
N ASN A 164 -10.04 9.05 7.39
CA ASN A 164 -9.14 9.67 8.38
C ASN A 164 -8.11 8.66 8.88
N LEU A 165 -6.88 9.13 9.05
CA LEU A 165 -5.82 8.35 9.67
C LEU A 165 -6.16 8.09 11.14
N LEU A 166 -5.95 6.85 11.58
CA LEU A 166 -6.06 6.49 12.99
C LEU A 166 -4.75 6.84 13.70
N LYS A 167 -4.72 7.96 14.40
CA LYS A 167 -3.51 8.51 15.02
C LYS A 167 -3.19 7.78 16.32
N ARG A 168 -2.47 6.68 16.16
CA ARG A 168 -2.08 5.79 17.27
C ARG A 168 -0.78 5.08 16.92
N THR A 169 -0.13 4.49 17.92
CA THR A 169 1.02 3.61 17.70
C THR A 169 0.54 2.19 17.37
N LEU A 170 1.11 1.61 16.34
CA LEU A 170 0.95 0.19 16.00
C LEU A 170 2.22 -0.55 16.36
N VAL A 171 2.08 -1.79 16.82
CA VAL A 171 3.20 -2.70 17.09
C VAL A 171 3.19 -3.80 16.06
N CYS A 172 4.31 -3.95 15.35
CA CYS A 172 4.53 -5.03 14.39
C CYS A 172 5.44 -6.08 15.02
N THR A 173 4.99 -7.32 15.07
CA THR A 173 5.77 -8.44 15.63
C THR A 173 5.84 -9.57 14.62
N LYS A 174 7.05 -10.11 14.43
CA LYS A 174 7.32 -11.26 13.57
C LYS A 174 7.47 -12.50 14.41
N THR A 175 6.74 -13.56 14.06
CA THR A 175 6.87 -14.90 14.64
C THR A 175 7.04 -15.89 13.49
N GLY A 176 8.23 -16.48 13.36
CA GLY A 176 8.57 -17.29 12.18
C GLY A 176 8.51 -16.45 10.92
N ASN A 177 7.65 -16.82 9.98
CA ASN A 177 7.41 -16.04 8.75
C ASN A 177 6.12 -15.20 8.81
N HIS A 178 5.46 -15.19 9.96
CA HIS A 178 4.19 -14.48 10.14
C HIS A 178 4.40 -13.13 10.82
N VAL A 179 3.71 -12.12 10.31
CA VAL A 179 3.72 -10.75 10.85
C VAL A 179 2.35 -10.44 11.46
N LYS A 180 2.36 -9.89 12.66
CA LYS A 180 1.16 -9.41 13.35
C LYS A 180 1.28 -7.92 13.57
N LEU A 181 0.24 -7.16 13.25
CA LEU A 181 0.17 -5.72 13.44
C LEU A 181 -1.03 -5.38 14.32
N VAL A 182 -0.79 -4.78 15.47
CA VAL A 182 -1.85 -4.45 16.44
C VAL A 182 -1.62 -3.06 17.04
N PRO A 183 -2.70 -2.37 17.45
CA PRO A 183 -2.54 -1.15 18.22
C PRO A 183 -1.80 -1.41 19.53
N LYS A 184 -0.90 -0.50 19.89
CA LYS A 184 -0.19 -0.56 21.16
C LYS A 184 -1.17 -0.23 22.31
N LYS A 185 -1.11 -1.04 23.32
CA LYS A 185 -1.88 -0.82 24.54
C LYS A 185 -1.25 0.20 25.46
#